data_e7a08c83e954659759508303353c3523
#
_entry.id   e7a08c83e954659759508303353c3523
#
_cell.length_a   1.000
_cell.length_b   1.000
_cell.length_c   1.000
_cell.angle_alpha   90.00
_cell.angle_beta   90.00
_cell.angle_gamma   90.00
#
_symmetry.space_group_name_H-M   'P 1'
#
loop_
_entity.id
_entity.type
_entity.pdbx_description
1 polymer ?
#
loop_
_entity_poly.entity_id
_entity_poly.type
_entity_poly.pdbx_seq_one_letter_code
_entity_poly.pdbx_strand_id
1 'polypeptide(L)'
;AGFNRIAEFTEKLYGGRVKENADDNVRTILMYKAVRRLKQTKDIRFYKKSLEKGSFLAELNELVSQFRESGITPQDLALAAEKQSGSLAMKLFDISRLYDFYMDELEKAGMQDTLSAMARSVDQVKKNGYFRGMTVFVDAFNDFSFDELKMLDACIAQCKSITFSLCIDNESIRRYANHPFADTLKT
;
A
#
# COMPACT_ATOMS: atom_id res chain seq x y z
N ALA A 1 11.58 -11.26 13.42
CA ALA A 1 11.09 -11.51 12.06
C ALA A 1 10.47 -10.23 11.54
N GLY A 2 10.80 -9.79 10.33
CA GLY A 2 10.17 -8.61 9.73
C GLY A 2 8.75 -8.95 9.25
N PHE A 3 7.92 -7.96 9.03
CA PHE A 3 6.54 -8.10 8.57
C PHE A 3 6.41 -8.92 7.28
N ASN A 4 7.33 -8.76 6.33
CA ASN A 4 7.35 -9.56 5.11
C ASN A 4 7.49 -11.06 5.37
N ARG A 5 8.30 -11.46 6.36
CA ARG A 5 8.42 -12.88 6.75
C ARG A 5 7.16 -13.40 7.42
N ILE A 6 6.48 -12.56 8.20
CA ILE A 6 5.17 -12.91 8.78
C ILE A 6 4.17 -13.09 7.63
N ALA A 7 4.17 -12.19 6.65
CA ALA A 7 3.30 -12.28 5.48
C ALA A 7 3.55 -13.56 4.69
N GLU A 8 4.78 -13.88 4.36
CA GLU A 8 5.15 -15.13 3.65
C GLU A 8 4.76 -16.38 4.44
N PHE A 9 5.00 -16.36 5.75
CA PHE A 9 4.70 -17.51 6.60
C PHE A 9 3.18 -17.74 6.74
N THR A 10 2.42 -16.67 6.98
CA THR A 10 0.97 -16.76 7.10
C THR A 10 0.31 -17.11 5.76
N GLU A 11 0.87 -16.66 4.65
CA GLU A 11 0.41 -17.05 3.31
C GLU A 11 0.66 -18.54 3.05
N LYS A 12 1.80 -19.09 3.47
CA LYS A 12 2.07 -20.55 3.40
C LYS A 12 1.17 -21.35 4.32
N LEU A 13 0.84 -20.81 5.49
CA LEU A 13 0.07 -21.53 6.51
C LEU A 13 -1.44 -21.52 6.23
N TYR A 14 -1.98 -20.41 5.77
CA TYR A 14 -3.41 -20.15 5.63
C TYR A 14 -3.83 -19.82 4.21
N GLY A 15 -2.90 -19.38 3.37
CA GLY A 15 -3.16 -19.04 1.99
C GLY A 15 -3.38 -20.32 1.17
N GLY A 16 -4.39 -20.33 0.33
CA GLY A 16 -4.58 -21.37 -0.65
C GLY A 16 -3.51 -21.30 -1.76
N ARG A 17 -3.92 -21.09 -3.00
CA ARG A 17 -3.00 -20.87 -4.12
C ARG A 17 -2.27 -19.55 -3.93
N VAL A 18 -0.97 -19.57 -3.62
CA VAL A 18 -0.13 -18.39 -3.57
C VAL A 18 -0.06 -17.79 -4.99
N LYS A 19 -0.49 -16.54 -5.15
CA LYS A 19 -0.31 -15.83 -6.41
C LYS A 19 1.17 -15.47 -6.56
N GLU A 20 1.67 -15.55 -7.77
CA GLU A 20 3.04 -15.15 -8.08
C GLU A 20 3.21 -13.63 -7.91
N ASN A 21 4.32 -13.21 -7.31
CA ASN A 21 4.60 -11.79 -7.13
C ASN A 21 5.07 -11.18 -8.47
N ALA A 22 4.46 -10.07 -8.83
CA ALA A 22 4.89 -9.27 -9.97
C ALA A 22 6.19 -8.53 -9.61
N ASP A 23 7.25 -8.83 -10.33
CA ASP A 23 8.49 -8.07 -10.27
C ASP A 23 8.33 -6.69 -10.96
N ASP A 24 9.36 -5.85 -10.90
CA ASP A 24 9.31 -4.50 -11.46
C ASP A 24 9.09 -4.48 -12.98
N ASN A 25 9.59 -5.47 -13.71
CA ASN A 25 9.38 -5.60 -15.15
C ASN A 25 7.92 -5.93 -15.45
N VAL A 26 7.36 -6.90 -14.73
CA VAL A 26 5.94 -7.28 -14.86
C VAL A 26 5.05 -6.11 -14.47
N ARG A 27 5.34 -5.40 -13.37
CA ARG A 27 4.60 -4.20 -12.96
C ARG A 27 4.61 -3.12 -14.05
N THR A 28 5.76 -2.90 -14.68
CA THR A 28 5.87 -1.96 -15.80
C THR A 28 5.03 -2.38 -17.01
N ILE A 29 5.00 -3.67 -17.35
CA ILE A 29 4.16 -4.20 -18.43
C ILE A 29 2.67 -4.03 -18.10
N LEU A 30 2.26 -4.32 -16.85
CA LEU A 30 0.88 -4.16 -16.43
C LEU A 30 0.45 -2.69 -16.43
N MET A 31 1.33 -1.79 -15.98
CA MET A 31 1.09 -0.35 -16.06
C MET A 31 0.94 0.13 -17.51
N TYR A 32 1.78 -0.36 -18.42
CA TYR A 32 1.65 -0.07 -19.85
C TYR A 32 0.29 -0.53 -20.39
N LYS A 33 -0.19 -1.72 -20.01
CA LYS A 33 -1.52 -2.21 -20.40
C LYS A 33 -2.63 -1.30 -19.84
N ALA A 34 -2.53 -0.88 -18.59
CA ALA A 34 -3.47 0.05 -17.95
C ALA A 34 -3.53 1.39 -18.70
N VAL A 35 -2.36 1.96 -19.03
CA VAL A 35 -2.26 3.19 -19.85
C VAL A 35 -2.90 3.00 -21.21
N ARG A 36 -2.66 1.87 -21.88
CA ARG A 36 -3.26 1.57 -23.17
C ARG A 36 -4.79 1.48 -23.08
N ARG A 37 -5.33 0.86 -22.04
CA ARG A 37 -6.77 0.81 -21.77
C ARG A 37 -7.33 2.21 -21.55
N LEU A 38 -6.67 3.04 -20.73
CA LEU A 38 -7.09 4.41 -20.49
C LEU A 38 -7.15 5.21 -21.79
N LYS A 39 -6.15 5.07 -22.68
CA LYS A 39 -6.16 5.71 -24.01
C LYS A 39 -7.35 5.29 -24.87
N GLN A 40 -7.77 4.03 -24.78
CA GLN A 40 -8.92 3.52 -25.54
C GLN A 40 -10.25 4.12 -25.09
N THR A 41 -10.38 4.54 -23.82
CA THR A 41 -11.61 5.18 -23.33
C THR A 41 -11.87 6.55 -23.93
N LYS A 42 -10.83 7.20 -24.49
CA LYS A 42 -10.84 8.58 -25.00
C LYS A 42 -11.24 9.65 -23.97
N ASP A 43 -11.43 9.27 -22.72
CA ASP A 43 -11.80 10.15 -21.61
C ASP A 43 -10.58 10.42 -20.72
N ILE A 44 -9.56 11.05 -21.32
CA ILE A 44 -8.35 11.51 -20.63
C ILE A 44 -8.43 13.02 -20.56
N ARG A 45 -8.41 13.57 -19.33
CA ARG A 45 -8.68 14.98 -19.08
C ARG A 45 -7.42 15.82 -18.98
N PHE A 46 -6.34 15.28 -18.42
CA PHE A 46 -5.10 16.01 -18.16
C PHE A 46 -3.87 15.37 -18.81
N TYR A 47 -3.64 14.08 -18.62
CA TYR A 47 -2.35 13.42 -18.95
C TYR A 47 -2.22 12.94 -20.40
N LYS A 48 -3.11 13.34 -21.32
CA LYS A 48 -3.14 12.86 -22.70
C LYS A 48 -1.77 12.88 -23.38
N LYS A 49 -1.02 14.00 -23.26
CA LYS A 49 0.32 14.14 -23.85
C LYS A 49 1.41 13.40 -23.07
N SER A 50 1.29 13.34 -21.72
CA SER A 50 2.27 12.71 -20.87
C SER A 50 2.26 11.18 -21.00
N LEU A 51 1.10 10.58 -21.21
CA LEU A 51 0.94 9.15 -21.44
C LEU A 51 1.62 8.62 -22.73
N GLU A 52 2.14 9.50 -23.55
CA GLU A 52 2.91 9.12 -24.75
C GLU A 52 4.41 8.95 -24.45
N LYS A 53 4.87 9.41 -23.27
CA LYS A 53 6.28 9.37 -22.87
C LYS A 53 6.58 8.12 -22.05
N GLY A 54 7.60 7.37 -22.44
CA GLY A 54 8.01 6.15 -21.74
C GLY A 54 8.46 6.42 -20.28
N SER A 55 9.13 7.56 -20.02
CA SER A 55 9.54 7.94 -18.65
C SER A 55 8.37 8.12 -17.69
N PHE A 56 7.20 8.50 -18.21
CA PHE A 56 6.01 8.69 -17.39
C PHE A 56 5.45 7.37 -16.81
N LEU A 57 5.74 6.23 -17.43
CA LEU A 57 5.34 4.91 -16.91
C LEU A 57 6.04 4.59 -15.57
N ALA A 58 7.32 4.94 -15.45
CA ALA A 58 8.06 4.74 -14.20
C ALA A 58 7.50 5.63 -13.08
N GLU A 59 7.20 6.89 -13.39
CA GLU A 59 6.58 7.83 -12.45
C GLU A 59 5.18 7.34 -12.00
N LEU A 60 4.40 6.75 -12.91
CA LEU A 60 3.08 6.19 -12.59
C LEU A 60 3.17 4.95 -11.70
N ASN A 61 4.14 4.06 -11.95
CA ASN A 61 4.38 2.89 -11.10
C ASN A 61 4.73 3.32 -9.67
N GLU A 62 5.63 4.30 -9.53
CA GLU A 62 6.03 4.84 -8.25
C GLU A 62 4.85 5.51 -7.52
N LEU A 63 4.10 6.34 -8.24
CA LEU A 63 2.93 7.03 -7.68
C LEU A 63 1.85 6.05 -7.19
N VAL A 64 1.55 5.01 -7.96
CA VAL A 64 0.58 3.97 -7.56
C VAL A 64 1.10 3.20 -6.35
N SER A 65 2.42 2.92 -6.28
CA SER A 65 3.02 2.26 -5.11
C SER A 65 2.85 3.12 -3.86
N GLN A 66 3.16 4.41 -3.93
CA GLN A 66 3.00 5.35 -2.81
C GLN A 66 1.54 5.45 -2.32
N PHE A 67 0.57 5.50 -3.24
CA PHE A 67 -0.84 5.48 -2.86
C PHE A 67 -1.21 4.20 -2.10
N ARG A 68 -0.73 3.06 -2.56
CA ARG A 68 -1.01 1.78 -1.93
C ARG A 68 -0.34 1.66 -0.55
N GLU A 69 0.91 2.08 -0.43
CA GLU A 69 1.62 2.13 0.85
C GLU A 69 0.91 3.03 1.87
N SER A 70 0.25 4.08 1.39
CA SER A 70 -0.57 4.99 2.20
C SER A 70 -2.01 4.51 2.38
N GLY A 71 -2.39 3.36 1.84
CA GLY A 71 -3.76 2.82 1.91
C GLY A 71 -4.78 3.58 1.08
N ILE A 72 -4.34 4.42 0.13
CA ILE A 72 -5.22 5.19 -0.76
C ILE A 72 -5.68 4.29 -1.90
N THR A 73 -6.99 4.20 -2.10
CA THR A 73 -7.61 3.39 -3.16
C THR A 73 -7.93 4.22 -4.40
N PRO A 74 -8.18 3.58 -5.57
CA PRO A 74 -8.70 4.28 -6.74
C PRO A 74 -9.99 5.06 -6.45
N GLN A 75 -10.85 4.52 -5.60
CA GLN A 75 -12.12 5.11 -5.20
C GLN A 75 -11.91 6.39 -4.37
N ASP A 76 -10.93 6.39 -3.46
CA ASP A 76 -10.58 7.59 -2.69
C ASP A 76 -10.12 8.72 -3.60
N LEU A 77 -9.31 8.40 -4.62
CA LEU A 77 -8.87 9.38 -5.62
C LEU A 77 -10.03 9.90 -6.47
N ALA A 78 -10.98 9.04 -6.84
CA ALA A 78 -12.17 9.45 -7.58
C ALA A 78 -13.05 10.40 -6.75
N LEU A 79 -13.29 10.06 -5.48
CA LEU A 79 -14.03 10.93 -4.54
C LEU A 79 -13.30 12.26 -4.28
N ALA A 80 -11.97 12.21 -4.20
CA ALA A 80 -11.18 13.43 -4.07
C ALA A 80 -11.28 14.31 -5.34
N ALA A 81 -11.31 13.70 -6.54
CA ALA A 81 -11.49 14.42 -7.80
C ALA A 81 -12.84 15.16 -7.86
N GLU A 82 -13.91 14.58 -7.33
CA GLU A 82 -15.25 15.20 -7.30
C GLU A 82 -15.30 16.43 -6.38
N LYS A 83 -14.48 16.44 -5.32
CA LYS A 83 -14.39 17.55 -4.35
C LYS A 83 -13.48 18.69 -4.80
N GLN A 84 -12.74 18.51 -5.88
CA GLN A 84 -11.79 19.49 -6.40
C GLN A 84 -12.31 20.12 -7.70
N SER A 85 -11.61 21.15 -8.18
CA SER A 85 -11.90 21.84 -9.43
C SER A 85 -10.62 22.08 -10.24
N GLY A 86 -10.78 22.46 -11.52
CA GLY A 86 -9.66 22.80 -12.38
C GLY A 86 -8.73 21.63 -12.70
N SER A 87 -7.45 21.92 -12.80
CA SER A 87 -6.43 20.93 -13.21
C SER A 87 -6.24 19.81 -12.21
N LEU A 88 -6.42 20.07 -10.91
CA LEU A 88 -6.26 19.05 -9.86
C LEU A 88 -7.35 17.99 -9.98
N ALA A 89 -8.61 18.38 -10.16
CA ALA A 89 -9.70 17.45 -10.38
C ALA A 89 -9.46 16.55 -11.59
N MET A 90 -8.99 17.13 -12.70
CA MET A 90 -8.67 16.37 -13.91
C MET A 90 -7.51 15.39 -13.72
N LYS A 91 -6.47 15.78 -12.97
CA LYS A 91 -5.33 14.91 -12.64
C LYS A 91 -5.77 13.73 -11.79
N LEU A 92 -6.50 13.99 -10.71
CA LEU A 92 -7.01 12.95 -9.81
C LEU A 92 -7.93 11.98 -10.53
N PHE A 93 -8.78 12.48 -11.41
CA PHE A 93 -9.66 11.65 -12.24
C PHE A 93 -8.87 10.68 -13.12
N ASP A 94 -7.88 11.18 -13.88
CA ASP A 94 -7.08 10.34 -14.78
C ASP A 94 -6.28 9.29 -13.98
N ILE A 95 -5.69 9.69 -12.85
CA ILE A 95 -4.90 8.79 -12.01
C ILE A 95 -5.78 7.74 -11.34
N SER A 96 -6.97 8.10 -10.84
CA SER A 96 -7.89 7.13 -10.24
C SER A 96 -8.25 6.01 -11.23
N ARG A 97 -8.57 6.37 -12.46
CA ARG A 97 -8.90 5.40 -13.52
C ARG A 97 -7.72 4.55 -13.96
N LEU A 98 -6.53 5.19 -14.07
CA LEU A 98 -5.32 4.45 -14.40
C LEU A 98 -4.99 3.42 -13.33
N TYR A 99 -5.08 3.81 -12.08
CA TYR A 99 -4.83 2.93 -10.94
C TYR A 99 -5.85 1.78 -10.90
N ASP A 100 -7.12 2.05 -11.14
CA ASP A 100 -8.17 1.04 -11.22
C ASP A 100 -7.87 0.01 -12.35
N PHE A 101 -7.50 0.50 -13.54
CA PHE A 101 -7.10 -0.38 -14.63
C PHE A 101 -5.84 -1.19 -14.33
N TYR A 102 -4.86 -0.62 -13.61
CA TYR A 102 -3.67 -1.34 -13.19
C TYR A 102 -4.02 -2.50 -12.24
N MET A 103 -4.90 -2.27 -11.27
CA MET A 103 -5.37 -3.32 -10.37
C MET A 103 -6.11 -4.43 -11.11
N ASP A 104 -6.95 -4.08 -12.07
CA ASP A 104 -7.60 -5.03 -12.95
C ASP A 104 -6.60 -5.89 -13.76
N GLU A 105 -5.56 -5.26 -14.31
CA GLU A 105 -4.54 -6.00 -15.09
C GLU A 105 -3.73 -6.94 -14.20
N LEU A 106 -3.44 -6.54 -12.95
CA LEU A 106 -2.78 -7.37 -11.96
C LEU A 106 -3.64 -8.61 -11.62
N GLU A 107 -4.93 -8.41 -11.41
CA GLU A 107 -5.88 -9.50 -11.13
C GLU A 107 -6.03 -10.46 -12.31
N LYS A 108 -6.20 -9.95 -13.54
CA LYS A 108 -6.28 -10.75 -14.77
C LYS A 108 -5.02 -11.57 -15.04
N ALA A 109 -3.86 -11.05 -14.67
CA ALA A 109 -2.61 -11.78 -14.78
C ALA A 109 -2.52 -12.92 -13.73
N GLY A 110 -3.45 -12.99 -12.78
CA GLY A 110 -3.38 -13.94 -11.66
C GLY A 110 -2.21 -13.67 -10.73
N MET A 111 -1.65 -12.47 -10.80
CA MET A 111 -0.47 -12.05 -10.04
C MET A 111 -0.86 -11.15 -8.87
N GLN A 112 0.09 -10.91 -8.02
CA GLN A 112 0.03 -9.92 -6.95
C GLN A 112 1.33 -9.14 -6.90
N ASP A 113 1.31 -7.99 -6.31
CA ASP A 113 2.53 -7.34 -5.85
C ASP A 113 2.73 -7.57 -4.34
N THR A 114 3.88 -7.14 -3.83
CA THR A 114 4.26 -7.30 -2.43
C THR A 114 3.25 -6.68 -1.47
N LEU A 115 2.66 -5.53 -1.85
CA LEU A 115 1.66 -4.82 -1.05
C LEU A 115 0.35 -5.62 -0.96
N SER A 116 -0.09 -6.23 -2.07
CA SER A 116 -1.27 -7.12 -2.05
C SER A 116 -1.04 -8.37 -1.20
N ALA A 117 0.19 -8.90 -1.18
CA ALA A 117 0.54 -10.05 -0.33
C ALA A 117 0.44 -9.68 1.15
N MET A 118 0.95 -8.50 1.55
CA MET A 118 0.86 -8.01 2.93
C MET A 118 -0.60 -7.80 3.36
N ALA A 119 -1.41 -7.12 2.55
CA ALA A 119 -2.82 -6.87 2.86
C ALA A 119 -3.59 -8.18 3.09
N ARG A 120 -3.41 -9.19 2.21
CA ARG A 120 -4.04 -10.51 2.40
C ARG A 120 -3.54 -11.22 3.65
N SER A 121 -2.25 -11.10 3.95
CA SER A 121 -1.68 -11.67 5.17
C SER A 121 -2.33 -11.08 6.42
N VAL A 122 -2.59 -9.79 6.45
CA VAL A 122 -3.34 -9.13 7.53
C VAL A 122 -4.72 -9.76 7.73
N ASP A 123 -5.47 -9.97 6.62
CA ASP A 123 -6.79 -10.60 6.69
C ASP A 123 -6.72 -12.05 7.20
N GLN A 124 -5.71 -12.82 6.76
CA GLN A 124 -5.49 -14.19 7.23
C GLN A 124 -5.13 -14.22 8.73
N VAL A 125 -4.27 -13.32 9.18
CA VAL A 125 -3.91 -13.16 10.59
C VAL A 125 -5.12 -12.84 11.43
N LYS A 126 -5.95 -11.87 11.01
CA LYS A 126 -7.18 -11.50 11.72
C LYS A 126 -8.16 -12.68 11.83
N LYS A 127 -8.37 -13.37 10.73
CA LYS A 127 -9.32 -14.49 10.63
C LYS A 127 -8.90 -15.71 11.47
N ASN A 128 -7.62 -16.05 11.44
CA ASN A 128 -7.12 -17.29 12.03
C ASN A 128 -6.52 -17.13 13.42
N GLY A 129 -6.36 -15.91 13.91
CA GLY A 129 -5.83 -15.67 15.24
C GLY A 129 -4.36 -16.04 15.39
N TYR A 130 -3.54 -15.72 14.40
CA TYR A 130 -2.11 -16.09 14.33
C TYR A 130 -1.31 -15.71 15.57
N PHE A 131 -1.59 -14.54 16.16
CA PHE A 131 -0.86 -14.04 17.33
C PHE A 131 -1.42 -14.49 18.68
N ARG A 132 -2.45 -15.34 18.69
CA ARG A 132 -3.06 -15.78 19.96
C ARG A 132 -2.04 -16.44 20.89
N GLY A 133 -2.00 -15.92 22.12
CA GLY A 133 -1.12 -16.43 23.17
C GLY A 133 0.35 -16.07 23.03
N MET A 134 0.73 -15.35 21.98
CA MET A 134 2.12 -14.90 21.77
C MET A 134 2.45 -13.69 22.64
N THR A 135 3.69 -13.60 23.08
CA THR A 135 4.32 -12.37 23.54
C THR A 135 5.15 -11.81 22.40
N VAL A 136 4.91 -10.57 22.04
CA VAL A 136 5.49 -9.92 20.85
C VAL A 136 6.38 -8.77 21.27
N PHE A 137 7.54 -8.67 20.64
CA PHE A 137 8.46 -7.55 20.77
C PHE A 137 8.64 -6.89 19.42
N VAL A 138 8.39 -5.58 19.36
CA VAL A 138 8.57 -4.74 18.18
C VAL A 138 9.74 -3.82 18.43
N ASP A 139 10.83 -4.01 17.69
CA ASP A 139 12.09 -3.32 17.90
C ASP A 139 12.75 -2.94 16.57
N ALA A 140 13.51 -1.85 16.57
CA ALA A 140 14.28 -1.35 15.44
C ALA A 140 13.41 -0.91 14.23
N PHE A 141 12.22 -0.37 14.47
CA PHE A 141 11.41 0.28 13.45
C PHE A 141 11.45 1.80 13.64
N ASN A 142 11.62 2.53 12.54
CA ASN A 142 11.56 3.99 12.52
C ASN A 142 10.18 4.50 12.11
N ASP A 143 9.51 3.76 11.23
CA ASP A 143 8.17 4.03 10.71
C ASP A 143 7.48 2.71 10.34
N PHE A 144 6.19 2.79 10.03
CA PHE A 144 5.37 1.68 9.59
C PHE A 144 4.54 2.11 8.40
N SER A 145 4.51 1.28 7.37
CA SER A 145 3.56 1.41 6.28
C SER A 145 2.13 1.13 6.76
N PHE A 146 1.14 1.53 5.97
CA PHE A 146 -0.27 1.34 6.30
C PHE A 146 -0.64 -0.12 6.59
N ASP A 147 -0.14 -1.06 5.79
CA ASP A 147 -0.44 -2.48 5.99
C ASP A 147 0.34 -3.09 7.16
N GLU A 148 1.52 -2.56 7.48
CA GLU A 148 2.25 -2.93 8.69
C GLU A 148 1.52 -2.45 9.94
N LEU A 149 0.95 -1.23 9.93
CA LEU A 149 0.07 -0.75 11.01
C LEU A 149 -1.16 -1.65 11.18
N LYS A 150 -1.81 -2.06 10.09
CA LYS A 150 -2.92 -3.03 10.16
C LYS A 150 -2.49 -4.39 10.72
N MET A 151 -1.27 -4.84 10.43
CA MET A 151 -0.72 -6.07 10.99
C MET A 151 -0.47 -5.90 12.49
N LEU A 152 0.04 -4.75 12.92
CA LEU A 152 0.21 -4.41 14.33
C LEU A 152 -1.12 -4.37 15.06
N ASP A 153 -2.15 -3.75 14.49
CA ASP A 153 -3.51 -3.75 15.06
C ASP A 153 -4.03 -5.18 15.28
N ALA A 154 -3.84 -6.05 14.28
CA ALA A 154 -4.22 -7.45 14.38
C ALA A 154 -3.40 -8.19 15.46
N CYS A 155 -2.12 -7.85 15.59
CA CYS A 155 -1.24 -8.39 16.62
C CYS A 155 -1.69 -7.94 18.03
N ILE A 156 -1.91 -6.65 18.23
CA ILE A 156 -2.37 -6.05 19.51
C ILE A 156 -3.69 -6.69 19.95
N ALA A 157 -4.62 -6.87 19.02
CA ALA A 157 -5.94 -7.45 19.32
C ALA A 157 -5.89 -8.93 19.72
N GLN A 158 -4.82 -9.66 19.41
CA GLN A 158 -4.76 -11.13 19.56
C GLN A 158 -3.69 -11.60 20.54
N CYS A 159 -2.57 -10.88 20.67
CA CYS A 159 -1.44 -11.33 21.47
C CYS A 159 -1.72 -11.26 22.98
N LYS A 160 -0.94 -12.02 23.75
CA LYS A 160 -0.98 -11.98 25.22
C LYS A 160 -0.39 -10.67 25.76
N SER A 161 0.68 -10.21 25.12
CA SER A 161 1.36 -8.96 25.45
C SER A 161 2.19 -8.50 24.27
N ILE A 162 2.35 -7.19 24.13
CA ILE A 162 3.21 -6.56 23.13
C ILE A 162 4.07 -5.50 23.80
N THR A 163 5.34 -5.44 23.40
CA THR A 163 6.30 -4.44 23.88
C THR A 163 6.93 -3.75 22.68
N PHE A 164 6.90 -2.44 22.67
CA PHE A 164 7.56 -1.61 21.67
C PHE A 164 8.84 -1.01 22.23
N SER A 165 9.93 -1.14 21.47
CA SER A 165 11.19 -0.43 21.69
C SER A 165 11.30 0.66 20.66
N LEU A 166 11.31 1.92 21.11
CA LEU A 166 11.39 3.11 20.24
C LEU A 166 12.70 3.84 20.50
N CYS A 167 13.45 4.12 19.43
CA CYS A 167 14.64 4.95 19.49
C CYS A 167 14.24 6.43 19.43
N ILE A 168 14.21 7.09 20.59
CA ILE A 168 13.88 8.53 20.72
C ILE A 168 14.99 9.20 21.53
N ASP A 169 15.46 10.37 21.08
CA ASP A 169 16.34 11.21 21.87
C ASP A 169 15.56 12.00 22.94
N ASN A 170 16.25 12.38 24.02
CA ASN A 170 15.63 13.12 25.13
C ASN A 170 15.17 14.54 24.78
N GLU A 171 15.69 15.16 23.70
CA GLU A 171 15.25 16.47 23.24
C GLU A 171 13.98 16.39 22.41
N SER A 172 13.83 15.33 21.65
CA SER A 172 12.67 15.08 20.81
C SER A 172 11.39 14.81 21.62
N ILE A 173 11.51 14.19 22.79
CA ILE A 173 10.38 14.00 23.73
C ILE A 173 9.80 15.34 24.20
N ARG A 174 10.62 16.39 24.27
CA ARG A 174 10.20 17.73 24.73
C ARG A 174 9.60 18.61 23.61
N ARG A 175 9.76 18.25 22.34
CA ARG A 175 9.31 19.03 21.17
C ARG A 175 8.33 18.25 20.30
N TYR A 176 7.24 17.85 20.90
CA TYR A 176 6.20 17.00 20.28
C TYR A 176 5.69 17.41 18.90
N ALA A 177 5.70 18.69 18.58
CA ALA A 177 4.95 19.22 17.43
C ALA A 177 5.60 18.94 16.06
N ASN A 178 6.91 18.64 16.01
CA ASN A 178 7.66 18.49 14.75
C ASN A 178 8.51 17.22 14.66
N HIS A 179 8.19 16.21 15.47
CA HIS A 179 8.97 14.97 15.48
C HIS A 179 8.39 13.94 14.50
N PRO A 180 9.21 13.16 13.77
CA PRO A 180 8.72 12.09 12.87
C PRO A 180 7.80 11.07 13.55
N PHE A 181 7.93 10.92 14.88
CA PHE A 181 7.11 10.03 15.71
C PHE A 181 6.01 10.76 16.51
N ALA A 182 5.71 12.02 16.19
CA ALA A 182 4.71 12.80 16.93
C ALA A 182 3.32 12.13 16.94
N ASP A 183 2.96 11.43 15.88
CA ASP A 183 1.68 10.74 15.78
C ASP A 183 1.67 9.40 16.52
N THR A 184 2.82 8.74 16.63
CA THR A 184 2.99 7.50 17.41
C THR A 184 2.96 7.75 18.93
N LEU A 185 3.31 8.97 19.35
CA LEU A 185 3.35 9.35 20.77
C LEU A 185 2.01 9.92 21.27
N LYS A 186 1.02 10.14 20.39
CA LYS A 186 -0.33 10.61 20.72
C LYS A 186 -1.33 9.48 20.98
N THR A 187 -0.92 8.22 20.76
CA THR A 187 -1.72 7.02 21.03
C THR A 187 -1.43 6.45 22.40
#